data_cfc3d1884745cf187f9d4bbf1b0d2367
#
_entry.id   cfc3d1884745cf187f9d4bbf1b0d2367
#
_cell.length_a   1.000
_cell.length_b   1.000
_cell.length_c   1.000
_cell.angle_alpha   90.00
_cell.angle_beta   90.00
_cell.angle_gamma   90.00
#
_symmetry.space_group_name_H-M   'P 1'
#
loop_
_entity.id
_entity.type
_entity.pdbx_description
1 polymer ?
#
loop_
_entity_poly.entity_id
_entity_poly.type
_entity_poly.pdbx_seq_one_letter_code
_entity_poly.pdbx_strand_id
1 'polypeptide(L)'
;FRIGMYGAAYLIGAYTALTNKDESDYKAAVLAANPFDRNVDGAAQGFRDGFIEAGGADATITYIPDRDGDGYNMPNEAYALCTRLYESGHTFFFPVAGGSNKAVYQFSRNQGVYTAGIDGDMSAYSGLMNCSLVKNIGSATKDFIALWLDKKEIPQHQDFLWDSGYVNVIYCHDWKETDAQGIETFKNNILGKETEYEKSK
;
A
#
# COMPACT_ATOMS: atom_id res chain seq x y z
N PHE A 1 3.46 -1.54 -19.69
CA PHE A 1 3.72 -0.51 -18.67
C PHE A 1 3.51 -1.05 -17.26
N ARG A 2 4.12 -0.41 -16.27
CA ARG A 2 3.94 -0.67 -14.85
C ARG A 2 3.47 0.62 -14.16
N ILE A 3 2.54 0.50 -13.21
CA ILE A 3 2.17 1.59 -12.31
C ILE A 3 2.88 1.34 -10.99
N GLY A 4 3.84 2.21 -10.63
CA GLY A 4 4.57 2.15 -9.38
C GLY A 4 3.65 2.36 -8.18
N MET A 5 3.93 1.69 -7.07
CA MET A 5 3.09 1.77 -5.86
C MET A 5 3.84 2.33 -4.65
N TYR A 6 5.15 2.53 -4.75
CA TYR A 6 5.96 3.00 -3.63
C TYR A 6 5.47 4.35 -3.09
N GLY A 7 5.30 5.35 -3.96
CA GLY A 7 4.93 6.70 -3.55
C GLY A 7 3.57 6.78 -2.84
N ALA A 8 2.55 6.11 -3.39
CA ALA A 8 1.23 6.07 -2.75
C ALA A 8 1.26 5.30 -1.41
N ALA A 9 1.99 4.18 -1.35
CA ALA A 9 2.14 3.42 -0.12
C ALA A 9 2.94 4.19 0.95
N TYR A 10 3.97 4.95 0.56
CA TYR A 10 4.70 5.86 1.45
C TYR A 10 3.75 6.89 2.09
N LEU A 11 2.87 7.49 1.30
CA LEU A 11 1.88 8.43 1.81
C LEU A 11 0.90 7.76 2.78
N ILE A 12 0.44 6.54 2.49
CA ILE A 12 -0.43 5.77 3.39
C ILE A 12 0.28 5.45 4.71
N GLY A 13 1.54 5.05 4.67
CA GLY A 13 2.34 4.79 5.86
C GLY A 13 2.47 6.04 6.74
N ALA A 14 2.85 7.18 6.14
CA ALA A 14 2.95 8.45 6.85
C ALA A 14 1.61 8.89 7.43
N TYR A 15 0.53 8.80 6.66
CA TYR A 15 -0.83 9.10 7.10
C TYR A 15 -1.22 8.26 8.32
N THR A 16 -0.97 6.96 8.25
CA THR A 16 -1.31 6.03 9.33
C THR A 16 -0.57 6.36 10.63
N ALA A 17 0.72 6.70 10.56
CA ALA A 17 1.49 7.09 11.75
C ALA A 17 1.03 8.44 12.31
N LEU A 18 0.80 9.45 11.44
CA LEU A 18 0.38 10.78 11.88
C LEU A 18 -1.00 10.80 12.53
N THR A 19 -1.92 9.97 12.08
CA THR A 19 -3.28 9.87 12.68
C THR A 19 -3.32 9.09 14.00
N ASN A 20 -2.25 8.34 14.32
CA ASN A 20 -2.13 7.56 15.55
C ASN A 20 -0.92 7.98 16.41
N LYS A 21 -0.43 9.19 16.22
CA LYS A 21 0.79 9.72 16.88
C LYS A 21 0.74 9.78 18.41
N ASP A 22 -0.44 9.74 19.00
CA ASP A 22 -0.62 9.75 20.46
C ASP A 22 -0.38 8.38 21.10
N GLU A 23 -0.22 7.34 20.28
CA GLU A 23 0.12 5.98 20.70
C GLU A 23 1.63 5.73 20.48
N SER A 24 2.43 5.87 21.53
CA SER A 24 3.91 5.78 21.45
C SER A 24 4.44 4.45 20.92
N ASP A 25 3.65 3.36 21.02
CA ASP A 25 4.04 2.01 20.62
C ASP A 25 3.21 1.50 19.41
N TYR A 26 2.64 2.40 18.62
CA TYR A 26 1.82 2.04 17.46
C TYR A 26 2.64 1.27 16.42
N LYS A 27 2.24 0.03 16.15
CA LYS A 27 2.93 -0.88 15.23
C LYS A 27 2.03 -1.27 14.08
N ALA A 28 2.60 -1.26 12.88
CA ALA A 28 1.94 -1.68 11.66
C ALA A 28 2.60 -2.92 11.06
N ALA A 29 1.82 -3.73 10.37
CA ALA A 29 2.32 -4.87 9.62
C ALA A 29 1.93 -4.77 8.14
N VAL A 30 2.87 -5.06 7.25
CA VAL A 30 2.62 -5.26 5.83
C VAL A 30 2.64 -6.75 5.53
N LEU A 31 1.52 -7.28 5.00
CA LEU A 31 1.44 -8.65 4.52
C LEU A 31 1.60 -8.67 3.02
N ALA A 32 2.77 -9.09 2.54
CA ALA A 32 3.14 -9.08 1.14
C ALA A 32 3.11 -10.49 0.53
N ALA A 33 2.71 -10.61 -0.75
CA ALA A 33 2.61 -11.91 -1.41
C ALA A 33 3.97 -12.46 -1.86
N ASN A 34 4.81 -11.61 -2.46
CA ASN A 34 5.99 -12.07 -3.17
C ASN A 34 7.13 -11.03 -3.06
N PRO A 35 8.29 -11.39 -2.48
CA PRO A 35 9.42 -10.46 -2.36
C PRO A 35 10.09 -10.11 -3.69
N PHE A 36 9.83 -10.89 -4.75
CA PHE A 36 10.42 -10.71 -6.09
C PHE A 36 9.52 -9.91 -7.02
N ASP A 37 8.25 -9.66 -6.65
CA ASP A 37 7.38 -8.77 -7.40
C ASP A 37 7.71 -7.31 -7.04
N ARG A 38 8.21 -6.57 -8.03
CA ARG A 38 8.64 -5.18 -7.85
C ARG A 38 7.52 -4.25 -7.36
N ASN A 39 6.27 -4.50 -7.74
CA ASN A 39 5.14 -3.71 -7.26
C ASN A 39 4.80 -4.04 -5.81
N VAL A 40 4.82 -5.33 -5.45
CA VAL A 40 4.59 -5.79 -4.07
C VAL A 40 5.68 -5.26 -3.15
N ASP A 41 6.95 -5.42 -3.54
CA ASP A 41 8.09 -4.88 -2.78
C ASP A 41 8.01 -3.35 -2.67
N GLY A 42 7.70 -2.65 -3.77
CA GLY A 42 7.54 -1.20 -3.78
C GLY A 42 6.48 -0.71 -2.80
N ALA A 43 5.30 -1.33 -2.81
CA ALA A 43 4.24 -0.97 -1.87
C ALA A 43 4.62 -1.28 -0.41
N ALA A 44 5.26 -2.43 -0.17
CA ALA A 44 5.68 -2.84 1.18
C ALA A 44 6.75 -1.90 1.75
N GLN A 45 7.79 -1.61 0.98
CA GLN A 45 8.86 -0.70 1.39
C GLN A 45 8.36 0.74 1.55
N GLY A 46 7.56 1.23 0.58
CA GLY A 46 7.00 2.57 0.64
C GLY A 46 6.18 2.78 1.90
N PHE A 47 5.26 1.86 2.23
CA PHE A 47 4.48 1.95 3.46
C PHE A 47 5.39 2.01 4.70
N ARG A 48 6.34 1.08 4.81
CA ARG A 48 7.26 1.04 5.95
C ARG A 48 8.03 2.35 6.10
N ASP A 49 8.61 2.83 5.00
CA ASP A 49 9.45 4.02 5.02
C ASP A 49 8.65 5.26 5.44
N GLY A 50 7.44 5.44 4.89
CA GLY A 50 6.55 6.53 5.27
C GLY A 50 6.08 6.44 6.73
N PHE A 51 5.73 5.24 7.19
CA PHE A 51 5.28 5.01 8.56
C PHE A 51 6.38 5.34 9.60
N ILE A 52 7.57 4.84 9.39
CA ILE A 52 8.72 5.08 10.29
C ILE A 52 9.15 6.56 10.25
N GLU A 53 9.23 7.17 9.06
CA GLU A 53 9.62 8.58 8.93
C GLU A 53 8.62 9.52 9.61
N ALA A 54 7.35 9.13 9.66
CA ALA A 54 6.28 9.89 10.34
C ALA A 54 6.19 9.62 11.86
N GLY A 55 7.07 8.78 12.41
CA GLY A 55 7.16 8.53 13.85
C GLY A 55 6.49 7.25 14.33
N GLY A 56 6.05 6.37 13.44
CA GLY A 56 5.56 5.04 13.82
C GLY A 56 6.67 4.18 14.45
N ALA A 57 6.32 3.35 15.43
CA ALA A 57 7.30 2.60 16.22
C ALA A 57 7.91 1.42 15.45
N ASP A 58 7.10 0.69 14.69
CA ASP A 58 7.52 -0.48 13.89
C ASP A 58 6.56 -0.71 12.72
N ALA A 59 7.11 -1.02 11.56
CA ALA A 59 6.36 -1.46 10.37
C ALA A 59 6.98 -2.75 9.82
N THR A 60 6.59 -3.87 10.39
CA THR A 60 7.08 -5.19 10.01
C THR A 60 6.57 -5.60 8.63
N ILE A 61 7.46 -5.87 7.68
CA ILE A 61 7.11 -6.51 6.41
C ILE A 61 7.21 -8.02 6.57
N THR A 62 6.11 -8.73 6.30
CA THR A 62 6.07 -10.19 6.37
C THR A 62 5.49 -10.75 5.08
N TYR A 63 6.19 -11.72 4.50
CA TYR A 63 5.70 -12.40 3.31
C TYR A 63 4.82 -13.59 3.69
N ILE A 64 3.68 -13.72 2.99
CA ILE A 64 2.78 -14.85 3.18
C ILE A 64 3.52 -16.09 2.71
N PRO A 65 3.76 -17.08 3.58
CA PRO A 65 4.53 -18.25 3.22
C PRO A 65 3.75 -19.11 2.23
N ASP A 66 4.37 -19.39 1.11
CA ASP A 66 3.88 -20.31 0.11
C ASP A 66 4.98 -21.28 -0.29
N ARG A 67 4.60 -22.54 -0.57
CA ARG A 67 5.53 -23.57 -1.01
C ARG A 67 6.14 -23.28 -2.38
N ASP A 68 5.38 -22.56 -3.21
CA ASP A 68 5.72 -22.23 -4.59
C ASP A 68 6.09 -20.75 -4.80
N GLY A 69 6.16 -19.95 -3.71
CA GLY A 69 6.53 -18.53 -3.75
C GLY A 69 5.42 -17.59 -4.20
N ASP A 70 4.15 -18.01 -4.13
CA ASP A 70 2.97 -17.25 -4.58
C ASP A 70 1.93 -17.05 -3.46
N GLY A 71 2.19 -16.09 -2.58
CA GLY A 71 1.28 -15.70 -1.51
C GLY A 71 -0.02 -15.00 -1.97
N TYR A 72 -0.28 -14.89 -3.28
CA TYR A 72 -1.43 -14.14 -3.80
C TYR A 72 -2.79 -14.81 -3.57
N ASN A 73 -2.82 -16.10 -3.30
CA ASN A 73 -4.07 -16.84 -3.09
C ASN A 73 -4.01 -17.79 -1.88
N MET A 74 -3.53 -17.27 -0.76
CA MET A 74 -3.29 -18.00 0.49
C MET A 74 -4.06 -17.33 1.66
N PRO A 75 -5.42 -17.29 1.62
CA PRO A 75 -6.20 -16.56 2.61
C PRO A 75 -6.08 -17.11 4.04
N ASN A 76 -5.95 -18.43 4.21
CA ASN A 76 -5.81 -19.04 5.52
C ASN A 76 -4.48 -18.68 6.18
N GLU A 77 -3.41 -18.73 5.41
CA GLU A 77 -2.05 -18.36 5.82
C GLU A 77 -1.97 -16.88 6.15
N ALA A 78 -2.59 -16.02 5.33
CA ALA A 78 -2.68 -14.58 5.57
C ALA A 78 -3.43 -14.30 6.90
N TYR A 79 -4.56 -14.97 7.15
CA TYR A 79 -5.30 -14.81 8.40
C TYR A 79 -4.48 -15.25 9.62
N ALA A 80 -3.84 -16.43 9.54
CA ALA A 80 -2.98 -16.94 10.61
C ALA A 80 -1.78 -16.02 10.88
N LEU A 81 -1.24 -15.40 9.83
CA LEU A 81 -0.15 -14.44 9.94
C LEU A 81 -0.61 -13.16 10.66
N CYS A 82 -1.80 -12.63 10.31
CA CYS A 82 -2.41 -11.51 11.02
C CYS A 82 -2.56 -11.81 12.50
N THR A 83 -3.03 -13.03 12.87
CA THR A 83 -3.20 -13.43 14.26
C THR A 83 -1.88 -13.35 15.03
N ARG A 84 -0.80 -13.92 14.48
CA ARG A 84 0.52 -13.88 15.13
C ARG A 84 1.07 -12.46 15.28
N LEU A 85 0.89 -11.62 14.26
CA LEU A 85 1.34 -10.23 14.29
C LEU A 85 0.53 -9.40 15.30
N TYR A 86 -0.77 -9.64 15.38
CA TYR A 86 -1.65 -9.01 16.37
C TYR A 86 -1.25 -9.38 17.80
N GLU A 87 -0.98 -10.66 18.07
CA GLU A 87 -0.49 -11.15 19.36
C GLU A 87 0.88 -10.53 19.74
N SER A 88 1.67 -10.07 18.76
CA SER A 88 2.92 -9.35 18.97
C SER A 88 2.77 -7.82 19.04
N GLY A 89 1.52 -7.33 19.08
CA GLY A 89 1.19 -5.92 19.31
C GLY A 89 0.98 -5.06 18.06
N HIS A 90 0.87 -5.67 16.85
CA HIS A 90 0.54 -4.92 15.66
C HIS A 90 -0.97 -4.67 15.58
N THR A 91 -1.36 -3.42 15.39
CA THR A 91 -2.77 -2.99 15.38
C THR A 91 -3.21 -2.34 14.07
N PHE A 92 -2.31 -2.26 13.11
CA PHE A 92 -2.60 -1.85 11.74
C PHE A 92 -2.06 -2.86 10.73
N PHE A 93 -2.85 -3.17 9.69
CA PHE A 93 -2.47 -4.16 8.68
C PHE A 93 -2.63 -3.60 7.27
N PHE A 94 -1.54 -3.61 6.49
CA PHE A 94 -1.56 -3.25 5.08
C PHE A 94 -1.29 -4.49 4.22
N PRO A 95 -2.32 -5.08 3.57
CA PRO A 95 -2.12 -6.23 2.70
C PRO A 95 -1.72 -5.82 1.29
N VAL A 96 -0.68 -6.48 0.76
CA VAL A 96 -0.16 -6.36 -0.60
C VAL A 96 -0.06 -7.75 -1.20
N ALA A 97 -1.19 -8.48 -1.25
CA ALA A 97 -1.20 -9.92 -1.53
C ALA A 97 -2.43 -10.40 -2.34
N GLY A 98 -2.92 -9.59 -3.25
CA GLY A 98 -3.95 -10.00 -4.20
C GLY A 98 -5.19 -10.62 -3.55
N GLY A 99 -5.53 -11.86 -3.88
CA GLY A 99 -6.68 -12.58 -3.33
C GLY A 99 -6.62 -12.82 -1.83
N SER A 100 -5.41 -12.91 -1.25
CA SER A 100 -5.18 -13.06 0.19
C SER A 100 -5.59 -11.82 1.00
N ASN A 101 -5.69 -10.63 0.37
CA ASN A 101 -6.07 -9.38 1.02
C ASN A 101 -7.42 -9.48 1.74
N LYS A 102 -8.37 -10.23 1.18
CA LYS A 102 -9.71 -10.40 1.78
C LYS A 102 -9.67 -10.98 3.19
N ALA A 103 -8.74 -11.90 3.44
CA ALA A 103 -8.54 -12.49 4.77
C ALA A 103 -8.03 -11.45 5.77
N VAL A 104 -7.17 -10.53 5.35
CA VAL A 104 -6.68 -9.43 6.19
C VAL A 104 -7.82 -8.46 6.52
N TYR A 105 -8.65 -8.09 5.54
CA TYR A 105 -9.83 -7.25 5.78
C TYR A 105 -10.85 -7.92 6.72
N GLN A 106 -11.04 -9.23 6.59
CA GLN A 106 -11.88 -10.00 7.51
C GLN A 106 -11.29 -10.02 8.92
N PHE A 107 -9.98 -10.22 9.05
CA PHE A 107 -9.27 -10.17 10.34
C PHE A 107 -9.44 -8.79 10.98
N SER A 108 -9.22 -7.71 10.24
CA SER A 108 -9.43 -6.32 10.69
C SER A 108 -10.82 -6.13 11.32
N ARG A 109 -11.88 -6.56 10.62
CA ARG A 109 -13.25 -6.49 11.15
C ARG A 109 -13.46 -7.30 12.43
N ASN A 110 -12.89 -8.50 12.46
CA ASN A 110 -13.11 -9.44 13.58
C ASN A 110 -12.38 -8.98 14.85
N GLN A 111 -11.22 -8.34 14.71
CA GLN A 111 -10.40 -7.90 15.84
C GLN A 111 -10.57 -6.42 16.18
N GLY A 112 -11.29 -5.65 15.35
CA GLY A 112 -11.47 -4.22 15.59
C GLY A 112 -10.20 -3.40 15.34
N VAL A 113 -9.32 -3.83 14.42
CA VAL A 113 -8.06 -3.14 14.09
C VAL A 113 -8.13 -2.49 12.72
N TYR A 114 -7.35 -1.42 12.52
CA TYR A 114 -7.36 -0.68 11.26
C TYR A 114 -6.60 -1.41 10.14
N THR A 115 -6.97 -1.08 8.91
CA THR A 115 -6.34 -1.61 7.70
C THR A 115 -6.34 -0.56 6.57
N ALA A 116 -5.50 -0.75 5.57
CA ALA A 116 -5.56 -0.01 4.31
C ALA A 116 -5.86 -0.94 3.12
N GLY A 117 -6.50 -0.39 2.11
CA GLY A 117 -6.81 -1.09 0.86
C GLY A 117 -5.72 -0.92 -0.20
N ILE A 118 -5.77 -1.78 -1.23
CA ILE A 118 -4.87 -1.70 -2.39
C ILE A 118 -5.60 -2.06 -3.69
N ASP A 119 -5.07 -1.56 -4.80
CA ASP A 119 -5.52 -1.72 -6.19
C ASP A 119 -6.78 -0.93 -6.56
N GLY A 120 -7.70 -0.71 -5.64
CA GLY A 120 -8.94 0.03 -5.83
C GLY A 120 -9.48 0.53 -4.50
N ASP A 121 -10.63 1.21 -4.53
CA ASP A 121 -11.34 1.59 -3.30
C ASP A 121 -11.89 0.33 -2.63
N MET A 122 -11.32 -0.01 -1.48
CA MET A 122 -11.65 -1.20 -0.69
C MET A 122 -12.53 -0.87 0.53
N SER A 123 -13.08 0.34 0.63
CA SER A 123 -13.91 0.80 1.76
C SER A 123 -15.07 -0.13 2.09
N ALA A 124 -15.67 -0.77 1.07
CA ALA A 124 -16.77 -1.71 1.25
C ALA A 124 -16.40 -3.00 2.01
N TYR A 125 -15.10 -3.32 2.12
CA TYR A 125 -14.65 -4.55 2.78
C TYR A 125 -14.51 -4.43 4.29
N SER A 126 -14.27 -3.23 4.81
CA SER A 126 -14.15 -3.01 6.26
C SER A 126 -14.48 -1.56 6.61
N GLY A 127 -15.31 -1.37 7.65
CA GLY A 127 -15.53 -0.05 8.25
C GLY A 127 -14.30 0.52 8.98
N LEU A 128 -13.26 -0.29 9.16
CA LEU A 128 -11.99 0.09 9.77
C LEU A 128 -10.89 0.35 8.73
N MET A 129 -11.27 0.50 7.46
CA MET A 129 -10.35 0.91 6.40
C MET A 129 -10.14 2.40 6.43
N ASN A 130 -8.90 2.85 6.70
CA ASN A 130 -8.60 4.29 6.75
C ASN A 130 -8.41 4.90 5.36
N CYS A 131 -7.73 4.19 4.47
CA CYS A 131 -7.51 4.64 3.09
C CYS A 131 -7.26 3.45 2.16
N SER A 132 -7.26 3.73 0.85
CA SER A 132 -6.93 2.74 -0.18
C SER A 132 -5.94 3.33 -1.18
N LEU A 133 -4.90 2.54 -1.52
CA LEU A 133 -4.06 2.78 -2.70
C LEU A 133 -4.86 2.38 -3.94
N VAL A 134 -5.07 3.33 -4.83
CA VAL A 134 -5.87 3.09 -6.05
C VAL A 134 -5.00 3.25 -7.29
N LYS A 135 -5.05 2.26 -8.18
CA LYS A 135 -4.42 2.31 -9.51
C LYS A 135 -5.47 2.55 -10.58
N ASN A 136 -5.32 3.62 -11.35
CA ASN A 136 -6.17 3.92 -12.50
C ASN A 136 -5.66 3.23 -13.77
N ILE A 137 -5.70 1.89 -13.75
CA ILE A 137 -5.23 1.05 -14.86
C ILE A 137 -6.01 1.37 -16.13
N GLY A 138 -7.32 1.63 -16.01
CA GLY A 138 -8.18 1.95 -17.16
C GLY A 138 -7.74 3.22 -17.90
N SER A 139 -7.44 4.30 -17.18
CA SER A 139 -6.93 5.53 -17.78
C SER A 139 -5.54 5.34 -18.40
N ALA A 140 -4.62 4.71 -17.68
CA ALA A 140 -3.29 4.41 -18.19
C ALA A 140 -3.35 3.57 -19.49
N THR A 141 -4.22 2.55 -19.53
CA THR A 141 -4.43 1.73 -20.72
C THR A 141 -5.03 2.53 -21.88
N LYS A 142 -6.03 3.36 -21.60
CA LYS A 142 -6.66 4.23 -22.63
C LYS A 142 -5.63 5.16 -23.27
N ASP A 143 -4.82 5.82 -22.44
CA ASP A 143 -3.83 6.77 -22.91
C ASP A 143 -2.69 6.07 -23.69
N PHE A 144 -2.32 4.88 -23.27
CA PHE A 144 -1.36 4.04 -23.98
C PHE A 144 -1.89 3.59 -25.36
N ILE A 145 -3.17 3.21 -25.45
CA ILE A 145 -3.83 2.86 -26.73
C ILE A 145 -3.91 4.10 -27.64
N ALA A 146 -4.19 5.29 -27.11
CA ALA A 146 -4.25 6.51 -27.88
C ALA A 146 -2.89 6.83 -28.54
N LEU A 147 -1.77 6.64 -27.85
CA LEU A 147 -0.43 6.76 -28.43
C LEU A 147 -0.24 5.83 -29.63
N TRP A 148 -0.71 4.58 -29.52
CA TRP A 148 -0.61 3.60 -30.59
C TRP A 148 -1.46 3.99 -31.82
N LEU A 149 -2.70 4.47 -31.58
CA LEU A 149 -3.61 4.92 -32.64
C LEU A 149 -3.05 6.16 -33.36
N ASP A 150 -2.42 7.06 -32.64
CA ASP A 150 -1.76 8.24 -33.19
C ASP A 150 -0.43 7.92 -33.94
N LYS A 151 -0.08 6.64 -34.06
CA LYS A 151 1.15 6.15 -34.69
C LYS A 151 2.42 6.76 -34.07
N LYS A 152 2.37 7.11 -32.79
CA LYS A 152 3.54 7.53 -32.02
C LYS A 152 4.38 6.33 -31.63
N GLU A 153 5.66 6.55 -31.44
CA GLU A 153 6.54 5.52 -30.92
C GLU A 153 6.10 5.13 -29.50
N ILE A 154 5.87 3.84 -29.27
CA ILE A 154 5.49 3.31 -27.97
C ILE A 154 6.75 2.73 -27.33
N PRO A 155 7.15 3.21 -26.15
CA PRO A 155 8.31 2.66 -25.45
C PRO A 155 8.06 1.19 -25.11
N GLN A 156 9.09 0.35 -25.24
CA GLN A 156 9.02 -1.07 -24.86
C GLN A 156 8.77 -1.25 -23.37
N HIS A 157 9.21 -0.31 -22.54
CA HIS A 157 9.01 -0.28 -21.11
C HIS A 157 8.64 1.13 -20.67
N GLN A 158 7.60 1.25 -19.84
CA GLN A 158 7.12 2.52 -19.30
C GLN A 158 6.70 2.33 -17.84
N ASP A 159 7.35 3.05 -16.94
CA ASP A 159 6.95 3.15 -15.56
C ASP A 159 6.14 4.44 -15.34
N PHE A 160 4.97 4.29 -14.74
CA PHE A 160 4.15 5.38 -14.26
C PHE A 160 4.28 5.47 -12.75
N LEU A 161 4.97 6.49 -12.27
CA LEU A 161 5.20 6.77 -10.87
C LEU A 161 4.12 7.71 -10.31
N TRP A 162 4.29 8.17 -9.09
CA TRP A 162 3.32 9.04 -8.40
C TRP A 162 2.88 10.25 -9.22
N ASP A 163 3.80 10.93 -9.88
CA ASP A 163 3.56 12.13 -10.69
C ASP A 163 2.77 11.86 -11.99
N SER A 164 2.62 10.61 -12.36
CA SER A 164 1.85 10.22 -13.57
C SER A 164 0.35 10.45 -13.44
N GLY A 165 -0.18 10.54 -12.21
CA GLY A 165 -1.61 10.64 -11.93
C GLY A 165 -2.39 9.31 -12.06
N TYR A 166 -1.71 8.17 -12.36
CA TYR A 166 -2.37 6.85 -12.45
C TYR A 166 -2.36 6.06 -11.15
N VAL A 167 -1.71 6.57 -10.13
CA VAL A 167 -1.78 6.03 -8.76
C VAL A 167 -2.19 7.15 -7.80
N ASN A 168 -3.04 6.83 -6.83
CA ASN A 168 -3.56 7.80 -5.89
C ASN A 168 -3.92 7.12 -4.55
N VAL A 169 -4.21 7.94 -3.53
CA VAL A 169 -4.74 7.51 -2.24
C VAL A 169 -6.16 8.07 -2.08
N ILE A 170 -7.11 7.19 -1.75
CA ILE A 170 -8.48 7.56 -1.40
C ILE A 170 -8.67 7.33 0.09
N TYR A 171 -9.13 8.35 0.82
CA TYR A 171 -9.48 8.25 2.23
C TYR A 171 -10.89 7.67 2.37
N CYS A 172 -11.07 6.71 3.28
CA CYS A 172 -12.27 5.91 3.40
C CYS A 172 -13.14 6.36 4.58
N HIS A 173 -14.43 6.21 4.46
CA HIS A 173 -15.42 6.56 5.49
C HIS A 173 -15.22 7.99 6.03
N ASP A 174 -15.05 8.14 7.33
CA ASP A 174 -14.88 9.44 7.99
C ASP A 174 -13.42 9.93 8.01
N TRP A 175 -12.48 9.13 7.53
CA TRP A 175 -11.07 9.50 7.44
C TRP A 175 -10.85 10.58 6.38
N LYS A 176 -10.04 11.59 6.70
CA LYS A 176 -9.71 12.70 5.81
C LYS A 176 -8.22 12.97 5.84
N GLU A 177 -7.69 13.45 4.73
CA GLU A 177 -6.30 13.86 4.65
C GLU A 177 -5.92 14.90 5.71
N THR A 178 -6.85 15.83 6.03
CA THR A 178 -6.66 16.87 7.03
C THR A 178 -6.50 16.36 8.46
N ASP A 179 -6.86 15.10 8.74
CA ASP A 179 -6.71 14.50 10.06
C ASP A 179 -5.22 14.21 10.39
N ALA A 180 -4.38 14.11 9.37
CA ALA A 180 -2.95 13.89 9.48
C ALA A 180 -2.18 15.22 9.42
N GLN A 181 -2.09 15.91 10.55
CA GLN A 181 -1.31 17.14 10.62
C GLN A 181 0.15 16.90 10.22
N GLY A 182 0.64 17.64 9.23
CA GLY A 182 2.00 17.51 8.70
C GLY A 182 2.12 16.62 7.45
N ILE A 183 1.02 16.05 6.96
CA ILE A 183 1.02 15.17 5.78
C ILE A 183 1.59 15.84 4.51
N GLU A 184 1.46 17.16 4.38
CA GLU A 184 1.97 17.90 3.22
C GLU A 184 3.49 17.79 3.05
N THR A 185 4.25 17.66 4.13
CA THR A 185 5.69 17.43 4.06
C THR A 185 5.99 16.10 3.36
N PHE A 186 5.24 15.06 3.68
CA PHE A 186 5.39 13.74 3.07
C PHE A 186 4.97 13.75 1.60
N LYS A 187 3.86 14.42 1.27
CA LYS A 187 3.41 14.59 -0.12
C LYS A 187 4.48 15.24 -0.99
N ASN A 188 5.11 16.31 -0.50
CA ASN A 188 6.16 17.01 -1.22
C ASN A 188 7.42 16.15 -1.44
N ASN A 189 7.66 15.15 -0.60
CA ASN A 189 8.82 14.29 -0.66
C ASN A 189 8.59 13.00 -1.50
N ILE A 190 7.34 12.66 -1.82
CA ILE A 190 6.99 11.37 -2.46
C ILE A 190 7.86 11.10 -3.69
N LEU A 191 7.91 12.03 -4.64
CA LEU A 191 8.60 11.82 -5.91
C LEU A 191 10.11 11.59 -5.72
N GLY A 192 10.72 12.31 -4.79
CA GLY A 192 12.14 12.10 -4.42
C GLY A 192 12.37 10.69 -3.86
N LYS A 193 11.58 10.29 -2.88
CA LYS A 193 11.66 8.98 -2.23
C LYS A 193 11.40 7.83 -3.22
N GLU A 194 10.37 7.93 -4.05
CA GLU A 194 10.06 6.93 -5.05
C GLU A 194 11.17 6.81 -6.09
N THR A 195 11.74 7.93 -6.54
CA THR A 195 12.87 7.94 -7.48
C THR A 195 14.12 7.29 -6.88
N GLU A 196 14.41 7.52 -5.60
CA GLU A 196 15.51 6.87 -4.89
C GLU A 196 15.29 5.35 -4.79
N TYR A 197 14.10 4.93 -4.41
CA TYR A 197 13.73 3.50 -4.38
C TYR A 197 13.91 2.84 -5.75
N GLU A 198 13.36 3.44 -6.81
CA GLU A 198 13.44 2.89 -8.17
C GLU A 198 14.89 2.74 -8.68
N LYS A 199 15.78 3.66 -8.31
CA LYS A 199 17.22 3.57 -8.64
C LYS A 199 17.96 2.48 -7.88
N SER A 200 17.42 2.03 -6.74
CA SER A 200 18.02 1.00 -5.89
C SER A 200 17.71 -0.43 -6.37
N LYS A 201 16.82 -0.58 -7.35
CA LYS A 201 16.34 -1.86 -7.91
C LYS A 201 16.82 -2.10 -9.34
#